data_cf06f564c6a4c87b91176ee1106a18d6
#
_entry.id   cf06f564c6a4c87b91176ee1106a18d6
#
_cell.length_a   1.000
_cell.length_b   1.000
_cell.length_c   1.000
_cell.angle_alpha   90.00
_cell.angle_beta   90.00
_cell.angle_gamma   90.00
#
_symmetry.space_group_name_H-M   'P 1'
#
loop_
_entity.id
_entity.type
_entity.pdbx_description
1 polymer ?
#
loop_
_entity_poly.entity_id
_entity_poly.type
_entity_poly.pdbx_seq_one_letter_code
_entity_poly.pdbx_strand_id
1 'polypeptide(L)'
;MTPGDAPSQNRLGADRGEGDERPNLKPVILVVGGEEQGIRRVQDQLERRHGSDYVIGVESNPRAALDRIAGLAAEGRELALVLAEQWMPGTTGTELLGTVRARFPRARRGLLVEFGAWGDKATANAIHTAMSTGQIDYYVLIPWRTPDELFNRTISEFLHEWARSLETGPREVTVVGPERDTRTHEVRSLLARNGIPYVFACEDAPEGRDALGAAGLDGSVLPVVAFHDGRVLVNPSNVEVADAFGLKTAPEDDEYDLVIVGAGPGGLAAAVYAGSEGLYTLVVEREAIGGQAGSSSLIRNYLGFARGITGAELAMRAYQQAWVFGVPFVMMRDVVGLEPTDGRHLVTLSDGTRVRASTVVLATGVSYRRLAVEALEALVGTGVYYGASISEAQGMKGKDTVVVGGGNSAGQAALYLARYAREVTIVVRGESLAASMSSYLIREIDAAPNVVVRYSAEVLDGGGSGQLEWLVLADRATGERERVPAAGLFILIGARPRTDWLPAEVARDQWGYVMTGADVGEDWPLGERTPLPLETSMPGVFAVGDLRHRSMKRVASAVGDGANVVAQVHELLQAAPAQRSSR
;
A
#
# COMPACT_ATOMS: atom_id res chain seq x y z
N MET A 1 -13.23 15.93 -63.58
CA MET A 1 -11.77 16.13 -63.50
C MET A 1 -11.29 15.44 -62.23
N THR A 2 -10.42 14.49 -62.39
CA THR A 2 -9.88 13.45 -61.49
C THR A 2 -9.25 13.97 -60.19
N PRO A 3 -9.31 13.22 -59.08
CA PRO A 3 -8.65 13.55 -57.83
C PRO A 3 -7.18 13.09 -57.85
N GLY A 4 -6.29 13.94 -57.33
CA GLY A 4 -4.86 13.71 -57.24
C GLY A 4 -4.45 13.11 -55.88
N ASP A 5 -3.50 12.26 -55.97
CA ASP A 5 -2.67 11.49 -55.07
C ASP A 5 -2.43 12.01 -53.62
N ALA A 6 -2.67 11.12 -52.66
CA ALA A 6 -2.15 11.19 -51.30
C ALA A 6 -0.77 10.48 -51.23
N PRO A 7 0.21 11.00 -50.51
CA PRO A 7 1.51 10.35 -50.36
C PRO A 7 1.48 9.20 -49.35
N SER A 8 2.13 8.12 -49.77
CA SER A 8 2.38 6.85 -49.06
C SER A 8 2.99 7.04 -47.66
N GLN A 9 2.36 6.42 -46.66
CA GLN A 9 2.92 6.21 -45.34
C GLN A 9 4.13 5.27 -45.42
N ASN A 10 5.28 5.78 -45.08
CA ASN A 10 6.52 5.05 -44.90
C ASN A 10 6.42 4.28 -43.60
N ARG A 11 6.30 2.95 -43.68
CA ARG A 11 6.44 2.01 -42.56
C ARG A 11 7.91 1.95 -42.17
N LEU A 12 8.28 2.64 -41.10
CA LEU A 12 9.54 2.38 -40.41
C LEU A 12 9.40 1.02 -39.71
N GLY A 13 10.08 0.02 -40.25
CA GLY A 13 10.27 -1.27 -39.63
C GLY A 13 11.10 -1.09 -38.34
N ALA A 14 10.49 -1.38 -37.21
CA ALA A 14 11.22 -1.53 -35.95
C ALA A 14 12.03 -2.84 -36.05
N ASP A 15 13.33 -2.67 -36.18
CA ASP A 15 14.32 -3.72 -35.98
C ASP A 15 14.28 -4.10 -34.50
N ARG A 16 13.64 -5.23 -34.19
CA ARG A 16 13.65 -5.81 -32.83
C ARG A 16 14.96 -6.53 -32.68
N GLY A 17 15.88 -5.92 -31.89
CA GLY A 17 17.09 -6.58 -31.44
C GLY A 17 16.76 -7.95 -30.82
N GLU A 18 17.52 -8.96 -31.19
CA GLU A 18 17.54 -10.31 -30.63
C GLU A 18 17.96 -10.28 -29.15
N GLY A 19 17.00 -10.02 -28.25
CA GLY A 19 17.15 -10.18 -26.81
C GLY A 19 16.27 -11.34 -26.36
N ASP A 20 16.89 -12.44 -25.97
CA ASP A 20 16.42 -13.62 -25.21
C ASP A 20 14.89 -13.94 -25.40
N GLU A 21 14.51 -14.39 -26.59
CA GLU A 21 13.20 -14.96 -26.87
C GLU A 21 13.08 -16.32 -26.15
N ARG A 22 12.83 -16.30 -24.84
CA ARG A 22 12.18 -17.44 -24.21
C ARG A 22 10.81 -17.56 -24.88
N PRO A 23 10.43 -18.74 -25.39
CA PRO A 23 9.11 -18.91 -25.99
C PRO A 23 8.06 -18.42 -24.99
N ASN A 24 7.18 -17.53 -25.44
CA ASN A 24 6.11 -16.96 -24.63
C ASN A 24 5.08 -18.05 -24.31
N LEU A 25 5.47 -18.98 -23.43
CA LEU A 25 4.67 -20.12 -23.00
C LEU A 25 3.56 -19.60 -22.10
N LYS A 26 2.30 -19.90 -22.45
CA LYS A 26 1.16 -19.54 -21.63
C LYS A 26 1.37 -19.99 -20.17
N PRO A 27 1.07 -19.14 -19.19
CA PRO A 27 1.13 -19.52 -17.77
C PRO A 27 0.12 -20.64 -17.46
N VAL A 28 0.37 -21.36 -16.37
CA VAL A 28 -0.40 -22.55 -16.01
C VAL A 28 -1.38 -22.26 -14.88
N ILE A 29 -2.59 -22.77 -15.00
CA ILE A 29 -3.54 -22.96 -13.89
C ILE A 29 -3.60 -24.45 -13.63
N LEU A 30 -3.31 -24.89 -12.41
CA LEU A 30 -3.31 -26.30 -12.02
C LEU A 30 -4.47 -26.59 -11.07
N VAL A 31 -5.27 -27.59 -11.37
CA VAL A 31 -6.35 -28.09 -10.53
C VAL A 31 -5.98 -29.47 -10.01
N VAL A 32 -6.11 -29.69 -8.70
CA VAL A 32 -5.75 -30.95 -8.04
C VAL A 32 -6.93 -31.44 -7.20
N GLY A 33 -7.42 -32.64 -7.48
CA GLY A 33 -8.52 -33.20 -6.72
C GLY A 33 -8.90 -34.60 -7.18
N GLY A 34 -9.52 -35.38 -6.29
CA GLY A 34 -9.90 -36.76 -6.52
C GLY A 34 -11.35 -36.96 -6.95
N GLU A 35 -12.22 -36.01 -6.75
CA GLU A 35 -13.64 -36.13 -7.09
C GLU A 35 -13.88 -35.76 -8.56
N GLU A 36 -14.04 -36.79 -9.42
CA GLU A 36 -14.10 -36.60 -10.88
C GLU A 36 -15.16 -35.60 -11.34
N GLN A 37 -16.33 -35.56 -10.72
CA GLN A 37 -17.44 -34.71 -11.18
C GLN A 37 -17.25 -33.23 -10.78
N GLY A 38 -16.76 -32.95 -9.57
CA GLY A 38 -16.45 -31.60 -9.10
C GLY A 38 -15.31 -30.99 -9.90
N ILE A 39 -14.22 -31.72 -10.04
CA ILE A 39 -13.02 -31.28 -10.76
C ILE A 39 -13.29 -31.05 -12.25
N ARG A 40 -14.07 -31.90 -12.90
CA ARG A 40 -14.49 -31.67 -14.30
C ARG A 40 -15.24 -30.38 -14.48
N ARG A 41 -16.17 -30.02 -13.55
CA ARG A 41 -16.88 -28.73 -13.60
C ARG A 41 -15.93 -27.54 -13.43
N VAL A 42 -14.96 -27.65 -12.53
CA VAL A 42 -13.91 -26.62 -12.37
C VAL A 42 -13.11 -26.48 -13.66
N GLN A 43 -12.64 -27.60 -14.25
CA GLN A 43 -11.90 -27.60 -15.51
C GLN A 43 -12.69 -26.94 -16.63
N ASP A 44 -13.94 -27.36 -16.86
CA ASP A 44 -14.81 -26.84 -17.93
C ASP A 44 -15.00 -25.31 -17.82
N GLN A 45 -15.15 -24.78 -16.58
CA GLN A 45 -15.26 -23.35 -16.35
C GLN A 45 -13.97 -22.62 -16.69
N LEU A 46 -12.83 -23.15 -16.25
CA LEU A 46 -11.51 -22.56 -16.48
C LEU A 46 -11.16 -22.57 -17.97
N GLU A 47 -11.38 -23.70 -18.67
CA GLU A 47 -11.10 -23.81 -20.10
C GLU A 47 -11.92 -22.84 -20.94
N ARG A 48 -13.22 -22.70 -20.64
CA ARG A 48 -14.11 -21.78 -21.35
C ARG A 48 -13.72 -20.32 -21.23
N ARG A 49 -13.27 -19.90 -20.05
CA ARG A 49 -13.02 -18.47 -19.77
C ARG A 49 -11.56 -18.08 -19.89
N HIS A 50 -10.65 -18.97 -19.57
CA HIS A 50 -9.22 -18.69 -19.45
C HIS A 50 -8.32 -19.54 -20.35
N GLY A 51 -8.84 -20.53 -21.05
CA GLY A 51 -8.06 -21.44 -21.92
C GLY A 51 -7.37 -20.75 -23.10
N SER A 52 -7.85 -19.54 -23.51
CA SER A 52 -7.16 -18.73 -24.51
C SER A 52 -5.80 -18.19 -24.00
N ASP A 53 -5.69 -17.89 -22.70
CA ASP A 53 -4.56 -17.17 -22.12
C ASP A 53 -3.71 -18.04 -21.21
N TYR A 54 -4.28 -19.13 -20.67
CA TYR A 54 -3.63 -20.04 -19.72
C TYR A 54 -3.71 -21.49 -20.21
N VAL A 55 -2.72 -22.29 -19.78
CA VAL A 55 -2.80 -23.75 -19.89
C VAL A 55 -3.49 -24.30 -18.66
N ILE A 56 -4.62 -24.98 -18.84
CA ILE A 56 -5.35 -25.62 -17.75
C ILE A 56 -4.83 -27.04 -17.57
N GLY A 57 -4.26 -27.32 -16.41
CA GLY A 57 -3.81 -28.65 -16.01
C GLY A 57 -4.69 -29.23 -14.92
N VAL A 58 -4.95 -30.54 -15.00
CA VAL A 58 -5.71 -31.26 -13.98
C VAL A 58 -4.91 -32.48 -13.55
N GLU A 59 -4.79 -32.68 -12.25
CA GLU A 59 -4.16 -33.85 -11.64
C GLU A 59 -5.10 -34.44 -10.58
N SER A 60 -5.39 -35.72 -10.72
CA SER A 60 -6.23 -36.47 -9.76
C SER A 60 -5.44 -37.01 -8.58
N ASN A 61 -4.11 -36.95 -8.64
CA ASN A 61 -3.20 -37.50 -7.64
C ASN A 61 -2.26 -36.38 -7.12
N PRO A 62 -2.21 -36.14 -5.82
CA PRO A 62 -1.33 -35.11 -5.23
C PRO A 62 0.16 -35.30 -5.54
N ARG A 63 0.64 -36.54 -5.66
CA ARG A 63 2.04 -36.82 -6.01
C ARG A 63 2.35 -36.42 -7.45
N ALA A 64 1.48 -36.76 -8.39
CA ALA A 64 1.60 -36.33 -9.79
C ALA A 64 1.57 -34.80 -9.90
N ALA A 65 0.73 -34.13 -9.09
CA ALA A 65 0.69 -32.67 -9.03
C ALA A 65 2.02 -32.08 -8.55
N LEU A 66 2.62 -32.64 -7.51
CA LEU A 66 3.94 -32.19 -7.00
C LEU A 66 5.05 -32.42 -8.03
N ASP A 67 5.05 -33.56 -8.73
CA ASP A 67 6.00 -33.85 -9.80
C ASP A 67 5.82 -32.87 -10.97
N ARG A 68 4.60 -32.55 -11.34
CA ARG A 68 4.30 -31.53 -12.37
C ARG A 68 4.74 -30.13 -11.95
N ILE A 69 4.48 -29.72 -10.70
CA ILE A 69 4.95 -28.45 -10.14
C ILE A 69 6.48 -28.36 -10.18
N ALA A 70 7.17 -29.49 -9.87
CA ALA A 70 8.62 -29.56 -9.97
C ALA A 70 9.11 -29.42 -11.43
N GLY A 71 8.43 -30.06 -12.38
CA GLY A 71 8.70 -29.94 -13.81
C GLY A 71 8.53 -28.51 -14.33
N LEU A 72 7.43 -27.85 -13.98
CA LEU A 72 7.18 -26.46 -14.36
C LEU A 72 8.29 -25.51 -13.85
N ALA A 73 8.75 -25.73 -12.63
CA ALA A 73 9.86 -24.96 -12.08
C ALA A 73 11.18 -25.20 -12.84
N ALA A 74 11.46 -26.45 -13.22
CA ALA A 74 12.66 -26.80 -14.00
C ALA A 74 12.60 -26.23 -15.43
N GLU A 75 11.41 -26.15 -16.03
CA GLU A 75 11.16 -25.58 -17.35
C GLU A 75 11.13 -24.03 -17.34
N GLY A 76 11.17 -23.39 -16.15
CA GLY A 76 11.03 -21.95 -16.02
C GLY A 76 9.64 -21.41 -16.40
N ARG A 77 8.61 -22.27 -16.38
CA ARG A 77 7.23 -21.87 -16.69
C ARG A 77 6.55 -21.18 -15.50
N GLU A 78 5.76 -20.17 -15.80
CA GLU A 78 4.99 -19.47 -14.76
C GLU A 78 3.75 -20.31 -14.37
N LEU A 79 3.56 -20.45 -13.05
CA LEU A 79 2.39 -21.03 -12.43
C LEU A 79 1.55 -19.90 -11.85
N ALA A 80 0.38 -19.64 -12.44
CA ALA A 80 -0.46 -18.51 -12.07
C ALA A 80 -1.36 -18.83 -10.86
N LEU A 81 -1.99 -20.01 -10.88
CA LEU A 81 -2.97 -20.42 -9.89
C LEU A 81 -2.92 -21.93 -9.67
N VAL A 82 -3.00 -22.34 -8.41
CA VAL A 82 -3.25 -23.74 -8.04
C VAL A 82 -4.53 -23.82 -7.23
N LEU A 83 -5.43 -24.68 -7.64
CA LEU A 83 -6.66 -25.04 -6.94
C LEU A 83 -6.55 -26.48 -6.46
N ALA A 84 -6.79 -26.72 -5.17
CA ALA A 84 -6.70 -28.08 -4.63
C ALA A 84 -7.88 -28.38 -3.70
N GLU A 85 -8.44 -29.60 -3.78
CA GLU A 85 -9.42 -30.09 -2.82
C GLU A 85 -8.76 -30.31 -1.45
N GLN A 86 -9.50 -30.09 -0.35
CA GLN A 86 -8.94 -30.24 1.01
C GLN A 86 -8.60 -31.69 1.33
N TRP A 87 -9.51 -32.61 1.05
CA TRP A 87 -9.34 -33.99 1.46
C TRP A 87 -8.95 -34.85 0.24
N MET A 88 -7.68 -35.25 0.21
CA MET A 88 -7.11 -36.10 -0.85
C MET A 88 -6.37 -37.30 -0.27
N PRO A 89 -6.27 -38.43 -1.01
CA PRO A 89 -5.51 -39.60 -0.52
C PRO A 89 -4.04 -39.26 -0.27
N GLY A 90 -3.59 -39.45 0.97
CA GLY A 90 -2.18 -39.33 1.37
C GLY A 90 -1.67 -37.94 1.71
N THR A 91 -2.43 -36.88 1.44
CA THR A 91 -2.10 -35.49 1.85
C THR A 91 -3.34 -34.62 1.86
N THR A 92 -3.24 -33.44 2.49
CA THR A 92 -4.32 -32.44 2.43
C THR A 92 -4.02 -31.38 1.38
N GLY A 93 -5.09 -30.72 0.87
CA GLY A 93 -4.93 -29.59 -0.05
C GLY A 93 -4.11 -28.46 0.53
N THR A 94 -4.29 -28.19 1.82
CA THR A 94 -3.52 -27.15 2.53
C THR A 94 -2.01 -27.46 2.59
N GLU A 95 -1.61 -28.72 2.79
CA GLU A 95 -0.21 -29.15 2.75
C GLU A 95 0.39 -29.01 1.33
N LEU A 96 -0.35 -29.45 0.31
CA LEU A 96 0.07 -29.33 -1.08
C LEU A 96 0.25 -27.85 -1.45
N LEU A 97 -0.72 -27.00 -1.15
CA LEU A 97 -0.67 -25.57 -1.44
C LEU A 97 0.44 -24.84 -0.66
N GLY A 98 0.76 -25.31 0.56
CA GLY A 98 1.94 -24.86 1.30
C GLY A 98 3.25 -25.15 0.56
N THR A 99 3.37 -26.33 -0.06
CA THR A 99 4.54 -26.69 -0.90
C THR A 99 4.64 -25.83 -2.15
N VAL A 100 3.52 -25.48 -2.78
CA VAL A 100 3.47 -24.56 -3.92
C VAL A 100 4.05 -23.20 -3.53
N ARG A 101 3.72 -22.69 -2.36
CA ARG A 101 4.24 -21.40 -1.86
C ARG A 101 5.77 -21.35 -1.87
N ALA A 102 6.42 -22.43 -1.45
CA ALA A 102 7.88 -22.48 -1.36
C ALA A 102 8.55 -22.42 -2.75
N ARG A 103 7.93 -23.00 -3.78
CA ARG A 103 8.50 -23.09 -5.13
C ARG A 103 8.05 -21.98 -6.07
N PHE A 104 6.79 -21.55 -5.94
CA PHE A 104 6.16 -20.50 -6.73
C PHE A 104 5.53 -19.45 -5.80
N PRO A 105 6.33 -18.55 -5.19
CA PRO A 105 5.83 -17.59 -4.21
C PRO A 105 4.76 -16.63 -4.77
N ARG A 106 4.77 -16.41 -6.08
CA ARG A 106 3.79 -15.54 -6.78
C ARG A 106 2.51 -16.26 -7.16
N ALA A 107 2.54 -17.60 -7.33
CA ALA A 107 1.35 -18.37 -7.67
C ALA A 107 0.25 -18.18 -6.62
N ARG A 108 -0.98 -17.97 -7.09
CA ARG A 108 -2.15 -17.91 -6.21
C ARG A 108 -2.61 -19.33 -5.84
N ARG A 109 -3.18 -19.47 -4.65
CA ARG A 109 -3.48 -20.78 -4.04
C ARG A 109 -4.89 -20.75 -3.49
N GLY A 110 -5.78 -21.49 -4.16
CA GLY A 110 -7.18 -21.61 -3.79
C GLY A 110 -7.49 -23.01 -3.25
N LEU A 111 -8.12 -23.10 -2.10
CA LEU A 111 -8.64 -24.35 -1.57
C LEU A 111 -10.04 -24.58 -2.10
N LEU A 112 -10.24 -25.64 -2.88
CA LEU A 112 -11.55 -26.04 -3.38
C LEU A 112 -12.39 -26.64 -2.24
N VAL A 113 -13.59 -26.14 -2.06
CA VAL A 113 -14.53 -26.62 -1.04
C VAL A 113 -15.94 -26.71 -1.63
N GLU A 114 -16.70 -27.72 -1.20
CA GLU A 114 -18.11 -27.80 -1.55
C GLU A 114 -18.94 -26.75 -0.83
N PHE A 115 -20.07 -26.42 -1.41
CA PHE A 115 -21.03 -25.51 -0.77
C PHE A 115 -21.53 -26.12 0.54
N GLY A 116 -21.36 -25.36 1.66
CA GLY A 116 -21.74 -25.81 2.99
C GLY A 116 -20.66 -26.56 3.76
N ALA A 117 -19.53 -26.92 3.12
CA ALA A 117 -18.45 -27.65 3.78
C ALA A 117 -17.81 -26.90 4.99
N TRP A 118 -17.98 -25.58 5.07
CA TRP A 118 -17.58 -24.80 6.25
C TRP A 118 -18.42 -25.10 7.51
N GLY A 119 -19.56 -25.78 7.39
CA GLY A 119 -20.33 -26.31 8.51
C GLY A 119 -19.65 -27.48 9.22
N ASP A 120 -18.74 -28.19 8.51
CA ASP A 120 -17.87 -29.19 9.12
C ASP A 120 -16.70 -28.51 9.85
N LYS A 121 -16.56 -28.82 11.16
CA LYS A 121 -15.54 -28.21 12.01
C LYS A 121 -14.11 -28.49 11.54
N ALA A 122 -13.84 -29.69 10.99
CA ALA A 122 -12.50 -30.05 10.54
C ALA A 122 -12.10 -29.20 9.31
N THR A 123 -13.00 -29.09 8.34
CA THR A 123 -12.80 -28.26 7.15
C THR A 123 -12.70 -26.77 7.48
N ALA A 124 -13.59 -26.26 8.35
CA ALA A 124 -13.53 -24.87 8.79
C ALA A 124 -12.20 -24.55 9.49
N ASN A 125 -11.74 -25.42 10.41
CA ASN A 125 -10.45 -25.24 11.09
C ASN A 125 -9.27 -25.31 10.12
N ALA A 126 -9.29 -26.21 9.13
CA ALA A 126 -8.26 -26.32 8.11
C ALA A 126 -8.18 -25.02 7.29
N ILE A 127 -9.32 -24.49 6.85
CA ILE A 127 -9.39 -23.19 6.13
C ILE A 127 -8.82 -22.08 7.00
N HIS A 128 -9.28 -21.92 8.25
CA HIS A 128 -8.81 -20.87 9.15
C HIS A 128 -7.31 -20.97 9.41
N THR A 129 -6.79 -22.16 9.68
CA THR A 129 -5.36 -22.38 9.90
C THR A 129 -4.56 -22.06 8.65
N ALA A 130 -4.97 -22.57 7.49
CA ALA A 130 -4.25 -22.37 6.23
C ALA A 130 -4.26 -20.91 5.75
N MET A 131 -5.35 -20.17 5.98
CA MET A 131 -5.40 -18.73 5.73
C MET A 131 -4.51 -17.94 6.70
N SER A 132 -4.51 -18.30 7.99
CA SER A 132 -3.71 -17.60 9.00
C SER A 132 -2.21 -17.85 8.84
N THR A 133 -1.81 -19.03 8.35
CA THR A 133 -0.41 -19.39 8.07
C THR A 133 0.02 -19.02 6.64
N GLY A 134 -0.90 -18.49 5.84
CA GLY A 134 -0.63 -18.11 4.45
C GLY A 134 -0.37 -19.30 3.52
N GLN A 135 -0.78 -20.51 3.87
CA GLN A 135 -0.72 -21.67 2.98
C GLN A 135 -1.66 -21.53 1.79
N ILE A 136 -2.82 -20.91 2.02
CA ILE A 136 -3.78 -20.56 0.97
C ILE A 136 -4.04 -19.06 0.96
N ASP A 137 -4.38 -18.52 -0.21
CA ASP A 137 -4.80 -17.13 -0.35
C ASP A 137 -6.30 -16.99 -0.02
N TYR A 138 -7.11 -17.96 -0.46
CA TYR A 138 -8.53 -18.04 -0.11
C TYR A 138 -9.11 -19.43 -0.40
N TYR A 139 -10.35 -19.71 0.03
CA TYR A 139 -11.10 -20.88 -0.41
C TYR A 139 -11.98 -20.54 -1.64
N VAL A 140 -12.25 -21.54 -2.47
CA VAL A 140 -13.02 -21.41 -3.70
C VAL A 140 -14.13 -22.46 -3.69
N LEU A 141 -15.36 -22.03 -3.89
CA LEU A 141 -16.48 -22.95 -3.97
C LEU A 141 -16.44 -23.73 -5.29
N ILE A 142 -16.56 -25.05 -5.22
CA ILE A 142 -16.71 -25.88 -6.40
C ILE A 142 -18.01 -25.50 -7.12
N PRO A 143 -17.96 -25.16 -8.42
CA PRO A 143 -19.14 -24.74 -9.16
C PRO A 143 -20.13 -25.92 -9.29
N TRP A 144 -21.40 -25.67 -9.05
CA TRP A 144 -22.46 -26.68 -9.20
C TRP A 144 -23.26 -26.54 -10.49
N ARG A 145 -23.11 -25.43 -11.21
CA ARG A 145 -23.71 -25.16 -12.52
C ARG A 145 -22.72 -24.45 -13.43
N THR A 146 -23.01 -24.44 -14.73
CA THR A 146 -22.22 -23.75 -15.74
C THR A 146 -23.14 -22.82 -16.55
N PRO A 147 -22.84 -21.48 -16.65
CA PRO A 147 -21.75 -20.78 -15.99
C PRO A 147 -22.02 -20.50 -14.50
N ASP A 148 -20.97 -20.39 -13.70
CA ASP A 148 -21.00 -19.96 -12.31
C ASP A 148 -20.21 -18.65 -12.17
N GLU A 149 -20.91 -17.54 -12.08
CA GLU A 149 -20.28 -16.21 -12.06
C GLU A 149 -19.57 -15.90 -10.74
N LEU A 150 -19.99 -16.52 -9.63
CA LEU A 150 -19.26 -16.37 -8.36
C LEU A 150 -17.89 -17.06 -8.43
N PHE A 151 -17.84 -18.28 -8.96
CA PHE A 151 -16.60 -19.00 -9.22
C PHE A 151 -15.72 -18.20 -10.18
N ASN A 152 -16.25 -17.81 -11.34
CA ASN A 152 -15.51 -17.07 -12.37
C ASN A 152 -14.93 -15.75 -11.84
N ARG A 153 -15.69 -15.01 -11.04
CA ARG A 153 -15.24 -13.78 -10.40
C ARG A 153 -14.06 -14.05 -9.45
N THR A 154 -14.17 -15.07 -8.61
CA THR A 154 -13.10 -15.43 -7.66
C THR A 154 -11.81 -15.81 -8.39
N ILE A 155 -11.91 -16.59 -9.47
CA ILE A 155 -10.76 -16.95 -10.29
C ILE A 155 -10.15 -15.72 -10.97
N SER A 156 -10.98 -14.86 -11.57
CA SER A 156 -10.49 -13.64 -12.23
C SER A 156 -9.76 -12.71 -11.25
N GLU A 157 -10.23 -12.63 -10.00
CA GLU A 157 -9.55 -11.87 -8.95
C GLU A 157 -8.18 -12.46 -8.60
N PHE A 158 -8.04 -13.78 -8.48
CA PHE A 158 -6.75 -14.44 -8.29
C PHE A 158 -5.78 -14.18 -9.44
N LEU A 159 -6.25 -14.31 -10.67
CA LEU A 159 -5.42 -14.11 -11.87
C LEU A 159 -5.00 -12.64 -12.01
N HIS A 160 -5.89 -11.70 -11.67
CA HIS A 160 -5.56 -10.29 -11.65
C HIS A 160 -4.49 -9.95 -10.58
N GLU A 161 -4.61 -10.53 -9.38
CA GLU A 161 -3.61 -10.38 -8.33
C GLU A 161 -2.25 -11.02 -8.73
N TRP A 162 -2.29 -12.16 -9.42
CA TRP A 162 -1.08 -12.80 -9.94
C TRP A 162 -0.42 -11.95 -11.02
N ALA A 163 -1.18 -11.49 -12.02
CA ALA A 163 -0.68 -10.65 -13.10
C ALA A 163 -0.02 -9.37 -12.58
N ARG A 164 -0.61 -8.72 -11.58
CA ARG A 164 0.01 -7.58 -10.90
C ARG A 164 1.35 -7.93 -10.22
N SER A 165 1.51 -9.16 -9.75
CA SER A 165 2.75 -9.60 -9.12
C SER A 165 3.89 -9.86 -10.11
N LEU A 166 3.60 -9.95 -11.40
CA LEU A 166 4.59 -10.16 -12.47
C LEU A 166 5.27 -8.86 -12.92
N GLU A 167 4.75 -7.71 -12.54
CA GLU A 167 5.27 -6.39 -12.96
C GLU A 167 5.35 -6.20 -14.49
N THR A 168 4.57 -6.96 -15.26
CA THR A 168 4.59 -6.95 -16.73
C THR A 168 3.55 -6.02 -17.36
N GLY A 169 2.96 -5.10 -16.58
CA GLY A 169 2.04 -4.08 -17.10
C GLY A 169 2.78 -3.03 -17.97
N PRO A 170 2.05 -2.26 -18.80
CA PRO A 170 2.64 -1.14 -19.51
C PRO A 170 3.28 -0.19 -18.48
N ARG A 171 4.56 0.06 -18.66
CA ARG A 171 5.38 0.87 -17.75
C ARG A 171 5.47 2.25 -18.34
N GLU A 172 4.77 3.19 -17.74
CA GLU A 172 4.70 4.56 -18.24
C GLU A 172 6.00 5.33 -18.02
N VAL A 173 6.84 4.85 -17.08
CA VAL A 173 8.00 5.60 -16.59
C VAL A 173 9.19 4.69 -16.31
N THR A 174 10.37 5.14 -16.70
CA THR A 174 11.65 4.58 -16.25
C THR A 174 12.35 5.57 -15.33
N VAL A 175 12.71 5.12 -14.13
CA VAL A 175 13.55 5.89 -13.20
C VAL A 175 14.98 5.36 -13.31
N VAL A 176 15.92 6.21 -13.68
CA VAL A 176 17.35 5.88 -13.78
C VAL A 176 18.09 6.62 -12.68
N GLY A 177 18.88 5.91 -11.91
CA GLY A 177 19.71 6.51 -10.86
C GLY A 177 20.39 5.47 -9.98
N PRO A 178 21.22 5.90 -9.01
CA PRO A 178 21.86 5.00 -8.07
C PRO A 178 20.83 4.26 -7.22
N GLU A 179 20.99 2.94 -7.10
CA GLU A 179 20.05 2.08 -6.36
C GLU A 179 19.81 2.58 -4.93
N ARG A 180 20.80 3.25 -4.36
CA ARG A 180 20.84 3.66 -2.95
C ARG A 180 21.15 5.16 -2.78
N ASP A 181 20.58 5.97 -3.65
CA ASP A 181 20.58 7.42 -3.51
C ASP A 181 19.27 7.88 -2.90
N THR A 182 19.34 8.89 -2.02
CA THR A 182 18.16 9.39 -1.29
C THR A 182 17.10 9.96 -2.24
N ARG A 183 17.52 10.74 -3.25
CA ARG A 183 16.56 11.34 -4.19
C ARG A 183 15.94 10.30 -5.11
N THR A 184 16.72 9.34 -5.57
CA THR A 184 16.24 8.18 -6.34
C THR A 184 15.20 7.38 -5.53
N HIS A 185 15.48 7.13 -4.25
CA HIS A 185 14.54 6.46 -3.35
C HIS A 185 13.24 7.26 -3.18
N GLU A 186 13.31 8.58 -2.97
CA GLU A 186 12.14 9.45 -2.83
C GLU A 186 11.25 9.42 -4.07
N VAL A 187 11.83 9.52 -5.28
CA VAL A 187 11.09 9.44 -6.55
C VAL A 187 10.41 8.07 -6.70
N ARG A 188 11.13 6.98 -6.47
CA ARG A 188 10.58 5.63 -6.52
C ARG A 188 9.45 5.44 -5.51
N SER A 189 9.64 5.92 -4.27
CA SER A 189 8.63 5.88 -3.22
C SER A 189 7.39 6.69 -3.58
N LEU A 190 7.56 7.88 -4.17
CA LEU A 190 6.48 8.72 -4.66
C LEU A 190 5.63 7.99 -5.70
N LEU A 191 6.27 7.43 -6.72
CA LEU A 191 5.58 6.69 -7.79
C LEU A 191 4.85 5.45 -7.25
N ALA A 192 5.54 4.64 -6.44
CA ALA A 192 4.97 3.43 -5.84
C ALA A 192 3.75 3.74 -4.94
N ARG A 193 3.85 4.77 -4.10
CA ARG A 193 2.78 5.16 -3.18
C ARG A 193 1.56 5.75 -3.88
N ASN A 194 1.75 6.37 -5.04
CA ASN A 194 0.66 6.86 -5.88
C ASN A 194 0.18 5.84 -6.92
N GLY A 195 0.64 4.58 -6.84
CA GLY A 195 0.21 3.50 -7.72
C GLY A 195 0.63 3.66 -9.17
N ILE A 196 1.66 4.46 -9.44
CA ILE A 196 2.21 4.71 -10.78
C ILE A 196 3.22 3.60 -11.10
N PRO A 197 2.97 2.76 -12.13
CA PRO A 197 3.90 1.71 -12.53
C PRO A 197 5.18 2.31 -13.13
N TYR A 198 6.35 1.88 -12.65
CA TYR A 198 7.63 2.33 -13.16
C TYR A 198 8.63 1.18 -13.31
N VAL A 199 9.64 1.37 -14.15
CA VAL A 199 10.88 0.57 -14.18
C VAL A 199 11.93 1.31 -13.40
N PHE A 200 12.70 0.60 -12.57
CA PHE A 200 13.93 1.13 -12.04
C PHE A 200 15.11 0.51 -12.79
N ALA A 201 16.04 1.33 -13.26
CA ALA A 201 17.29 0.92 -13.86
C ALA A 201 18.45 1.63 -13.13
N CYS A 202 19.43 0.84 -12.67
CA CYS A 202 20.65 1.43 -12.13
C CYS A 202 21.42 2.09 -13.29
N GLU A 203 21.96 3.28 -13.06
CA GLU A 203 22.70 4.06 -14.07
C GLU A 203 23.90 3.29 -14.66
N ASP A 204 24.54 2.45 -13.83
CA ASP A 204 25.68 1.62 -14.23
C ASP A 204 25.28 0.31 -14.94
N ALA A 205 24.01 -0.06 -14.93
CA ALA A 205 23.50 -1.23 -15.64
C ALA A 205 23.32 -0.95 -17.15
N PRO A 206 23.34 -1.97 -18.02
CA PRO A 206 23.09 -1.78 -19.45
C PRO A 206 21.77 -1.05 -19.72
N GLU A 207 20.69 -1.43 -19.03
CA GLU A 207 19.35 -0.87 -19.17
C GLU A 207 19.32 0.63 -18.79
N GLY A 208 20.09 1.01 -17.75
CA GLY A 208 20.19 2.41 -17.30
C GLY A 208 20.95 3.27 -18.32
N ARG A 209 22.07 2.76 -18.83
CA ARG A 209 22.84 3.45 -19.87
C ARG A 209 22.06 3.61 -21.18
N ASP A 210 21.32 2.58 -21.56
CA ASP A 210 20.46 2.62 -22.75
C ASP A 210 19.34 3.65 -22.60
N ALA A 211 18.70 3.70 -21.42
CA ALA A 211 17.67 4.69 -21.12
C ALA A 211 18.23 6.14 -21.11
N LEU A 212 19.39 6.36 -20.52
CA LEU A 212 20.09 7.66 -20.54
C LEU A 212 20.47 8.06 -21.98
N GLY A 213 21.03 7.12 -22.74
CA GLY A 213 21.40 7.35 -24.15
C GLY A 213 20.20 7.69 -25.02
N ALA A 214 19.06 6.99 -24.84
CA ALA A 214 17.82 7.28 -25.53
C ALA A 214 17.26 8.66 -25.16
N ALA A 215 17.48 9.12 -23.93
CA ALA A 215 17.12 10.46 -23.46
C ALA A 215 18.13 11.54 -23.87
N GLY A 216 19.27 11.18 -24.49
CA GLY A 216 20.33 12.11 -24.87
C GLY A 216 21.12 12.67 -23.68
N LEU A 217 21.19 11.92 -22.57
CA LEU A 217 21.82 12.33 -21.31
C LEU A 217 23.09 11.52 -21.04
N ASP A 218 24.05 12.14 -20.37
CA ASP A 218 25.33 11.53 -19.97
C ASP A 218 25.31 10.94 -18.56
N GLY A 219 24.20 11.07 -17.83
CA GLY A 219 24.06 10.58 -16.46
C GLY A 219 24.79 11.41 -15.39
N SER A 220 25.27 12.61 -15.72
CA SER A 220 25.97 13.51 -14.77
C SER A 220 25.04 14.05 -13.66
N VAL A 221 23.73 14.12 -13.92
CA VAL A 221 22.72 14.57 -12.96
C VAL A 221 21.62 13.50 -12.84
N LEU A 222 21.44 12.97 -11.64
CA LEU A 222 20.51 11.87 -11.33
C LEU A 222 19.61 12.24 -10.14
N PRO A 223 18.46 11.57 -9.95
CA PRO A 223 17.86 10.60 -10.86
C PRO A 223 17.26 11.23 -12.13
N VAL A 224 17.11 10.41 -13.15
CA VAL A 224 16.35 10.75 -14.36
C VAL A 224 15.03 10.00 -14.36
N VAL A 225 13.93 10.70 -14.69
CA VAL A 225 12.61 10.12 -14.90
C VAL A 225 12.24 10.26 -16.37
N ALA A 226 12.31 9.15 -17.10
CA ALA A 226 12.01 9.12 -18.54
C ALA A 226 10.61 8.53 -18.77
N PHE A 227 9.75 9.27 -19.46
CA PHE A 227 8.40 8.85 -19.83
C PHE A 227 8.41 8.16 -21.19
N HIS A 228 7.50 7.22 -21.41
CA HIS A 228 7.38 6.51 -22.68
C HIS A 228 6.99 7.43 -23.85
N ASP A 229 6.41 8.60 -23.58
CA ASP A 229 6.05 9.63 -24.57
C ASP A 229 7.24 10.54 -24.97
N GLY A 230 8.43 10.26 -24.44
CA GLY A 230 9.67 11.00 -24.74
C GLY A 230 9.94 12.19 -23.82
N ARG A 231 9.05 12.50 -22.87
CA ARG A 231 9.37 13.51 -21.84
C ARG A 231 10.44 12.96 -20.88
N VAL A 232 11.32 13.85 -20.44
CA VAL A 232 12.40 13.51 -19.53
C VAL A 232 12.52 14.58 -18.44
N LEU A 233 12.60 14.15 -17.19
CA LEU A 233 12.88 15.02 -16.05
C LEU A 233 14.23 14.62 -15.44
N VAL A 234 15.08 15.61 -15.17
CA VAL A 234 16.42 15.42 -14.60
C VAL A 234 16.43 15.97 -13.18
N ASN A 235 16.69 15.12 -12.22
CA ASN A 235 16.66 15.41 -10.78
C ASN A 235 15.39 16.19 -10.37
N PRO A 236 14.19 15.72 -10.78
CA PRO A 236 12.97 16.47 -10.57
C PRO A 236 12.57 16.55 -9.10
N SER A 237 11.93 17.64 -8.68
CA SER A 237 11.19 17.74 -7.43
C SER A 237 9.93 16.85 -7.46
N ASN A 238 9.32 16.59 -6.30
CA ASN A 238 8.07 15.83 -6.23
C ASN A 238 6.92 16.54 -6.96
N VAL A 239 6.92 17.87 -6.93
CA VAL A 239 5.93 18.71 -7.65
C VAL A 239 6.08 18.56 -9.16
N GLU A 240 7.30 18.65 -9.70
CA GLU A 240 7.56 18.45 -11.13
C GLU A 240 7.16 17.06 -11.61
N VAL A 241 7.41 16.01 -10.79
CA VAL A 241 6.94 14.66 -11.10
C VAL A 241 5.40 14.63 -11.12
N ALA A 242 4.73 15.20 -10.13
CA ALA A 242 3.28 15.24 -10.06
C ALA A 242 2.66 15.99 -11.24
N ASP A 243 3.19 17.16 -11.57
CA ASP A 243 2.75 17.97 -12.73
C ASP A 243 2.91 17.21 -14.05
N ALA A 244 4.02 16.46 -14.21
CA ALA A 244 4.24 15.64 -15.40
C ALA A 244 3.21 14.51 -15.56
N PHE A 245 2.61 14.04 -14.46
CA PHE A 245 1.46 13.12 -14.49
C PHE A 245 0.10 13.81 -14.57
N GLY A 246 0.07 15.13 -14.67
CA GLY A 246 -1.17 15.91 -14.72
C GLY A 246 -1.93 15.97 -13.39
N LEU A 247 -1.26 15.69 -12.26
CA LEU A 247 -1.84 15.88 -10.95
C LEU A 247 -1.93 17.39 -10.65
N LYS A 248 -3.03 17.82 -10.06
CA LYS A 248 -3.20 19.22 -9.67
C LYS A 248 -2.35 19.53 -8.44
N THR A 249 -1.48 20.51 -8.55
CA THR A 249 -0.58 20.98 -7.47
C THR A 249 -0.94 22.37 -6.96
N ALA A 250 -2.03 22.96 -7.48
CA ALA A 250 -2.59 24.24 -7.05
C ALA A 250 -4.12 24.16 -6.99
N PRO A 251 -4.78 24.89 -6.07
CA PRO A 251 -6.25 24.98 -6.02
C PRO A 251 -6.79 25.76 -7.23
N GLU A 252 -8.01 25.44 -7.64
CA GLU A 252 -8.70 26.14 -8.75
C GLU A 252 -9.41 27.42 -8.27
N ASP A 253 -9.86 27.41 -7.02
CA ASP A 253 -10.56 28.52 -6.39
C ASP A 253 -9.88 28.93 -5.09
N ASP A 254 -10.26 30.08 -4.53
CA ASP A 254 -9.75 30.62 -3.27
C ASP A 254 -10.74 30.50 -2.10
N GLU A 255 -11.99 30.01 -2.35
CA GLU A 255 -13.02 29.84 -1.33
C GLU A 255 -13.72 28.48 -1.43
N TYR A 256 -13.88 27.80 -0.28
CA TYR A 256 -14.51 26.49 -0.15
C TYR A 256 -15.44 26.43 1.08
N ASP A 257 -16.46 25.57 1.02
CA ASP A 257 -17.27 25.24 2.22
C ASP A 257 -16.43 24.45 3.22
N LEU A 258 -15.58 23.53 2.68
CA LEU A 258 -14.77 22.63 3.46
C LEU A 258 -13.36 22.46 2.84
N VAL A 259 -12.33 22.63 3.66
CA VAL A 259 -10.95 22.21 3.32
C VAL A 259 -10.57 21.01 4.18
N ILE A 260 -10.18 19.90 3.55
CA ILE A 260 -9.69 18.70 4.20
C ILE A 260 -8.17 18.64 4.06
N VAL A 261 -7.46 18.58 5.19
CA VAL A 261 -6.00 18.55 5.24
C VAL A 261 -5.51 17.12 5.47
N GLY A 262 -5.07 16.47 4.39
CA GLY A 262 -4.59 15.10 4.35
C GLY A 262 -5.57 14.12 3.70
N ALA A 263 -5.05 13.29 2.78
CA ALA A 263 -5.78 12.25 2.05
C ALA A 263 -5.50 10.83 2.58
N GLY A 264 -5.33 10.69 3.90
CA GLY A 264 -5.39 9.40 4.58
C GLY A 264 -6.82 8.85 4.65
N PRO A 265 -7.05 7.66 5.24
CA PRO A 265 -8.39 7.05 5.29
C PRO A 265 -9.49 7.95 5.85
N GLY A 266 -9.19 8.75 6.89
CA GLY A 266 -10.16 9.69 7.46
C GLY A 266 -10.48 10.85 6.53
N GLY A 267 -9.46 11.44 5.90
CA GLY A 267 -9.65 12.54 4.93
C GLY A 267 -10.35 12.07 3.66
N LEU A 268 -10.01 10.89 3.14
CA LEU A 268 -10.69 10.30 1.99
C LEU A 268 -12.16 10.00 2.27
N ALA A 269 -12.48 9.47 3.47
CA ALA A 269 -13.86 9.25 3.86
C ALA A 269 -14.62 10.59 3.96
N ALA A 270 -14.05 11.60 4.62
CA ALA A 270 -14.62 12.93 4.67
C ALA A 270 -14.86 13.52 3.27
N ALA A 271 -13.89 13.36 2.34
CA ALA A 271 -14.01 13.82 0.96
C ALA A 271 -15.16 13.14 0.21
N VAL A 272 -15.28 11.81 0.33
CA VAL A 272 -16.36 11.05 -0.31
C VAL A 272 -17.74 11.53 0.20
N TYR A 273 -17.93 11.62 1.52
CA TYR A 273 -19.21 12.04 2.09
C TYR A 273 -19.50 13.51 1.78
N ALA A 274 -18.53 14.41 1.94
CA ALA A 274 -18.70 15.83 1.65
C ALA A 274 -19.08 16.06 0.17
N GLY A 275 -18.39 15.42 -0.76
CA GLY A 275 -18.71 15.50 -2.18
C GLY A 275 -20.08 14.90 -2.51
N SER A 276 -20.43 13.75 -1.93
CA SER A 276 -21.74 13.10 -2.15
C SER A 276 -22.91 13.93 -1.59
N GLU A 277 -22.67 14.74 -0.57
CA GLU A 277 -23.67 15.62 0.07
C GLU A 277 -23.62 17.06 -0.46
N GLY A 278 -22.82 17.32 -1.51
CA GLY A 278 -22.80 18.58 -2.27
C GLY A 278 -22.05 19.73 -1.60
N LEU A 279 -21.14 19.46 -0.65
CA LEU A 279 -20.25 20.49 -0.11
C LEU A 279 -19.14 20.82 -1.11
N TYR A 280 -18.91 22.11 -1.33
CA TYR A 280 -17.78 22.56 -2.14
C TYR A 280 -16.48 22.36 -1.36
N THR A 281 -15.80 21.26 -1.66
CA THR A 281 -14.74 20.70 -0.84
C THR A 281 -13.41 20.70 -1.59
N LEU A 282 -12.31 21.04 -0.90
CA LEU A 282 -10.94 20.88 -1.36
C LEU A 282 -10.20 19.89 -0.45
N VAL A 283 -9.46 18.96 -1.03
CA VAL A 283 -8.50 18.11 -0.29
C VAL A 283 -7.08 18.54 -0.60
N VAL A 284 -6.27 18.74 0.42
CA VAL A 284 -4.84 19.05 0.29
C VAL A 284 -4.03 17.87 0.81
N GLU A 285 -3.16 17.29 -0.05
CA GLU A 285 -2.31 16.15 0.30
C GLU A 285 -0.84 16.44 -0.02
N ARG A 286 0.02 16.20 0.96
CA ARG A 286 1.45 16.54 0.86
C ARG A 286 2.28 15.56 0.04
N GLU A 287 1.87 14.28 -0.04
CA GLU A 287 2.78 13.23 -0.47
C GLU A 287 2.11 12.16 -1.34
N ALA A 288 1.13 11.45 -0.81
CA ALA A 288 0.46 10.38 -1.54
C ALA A 288 -0.93 10.07 -0.96
N ILE A 289 -1.84 9.70 -1.84
CA ILE A 289 -3.17 9.22 -1.49
C ILE A 289 -3.08 7.98 -0.58
N GLY A 290 -3.90 7.98 0.48
CA GLY A 290 -3.97 6.89 1.45
C GLY A 290 -3.09 7.07 2.69
N GLY A 291 -2.20 8.08 2.70
CA GLY A 291 -1.34 8.38 3.86
C GLY A 291 -0.57 7.14 4.33
N GLN A 292 -0.51 6.91 5.65
CA GLN A 292 0.19 5.75 6.21
C GLN A 292 -0.47 4.41 5.89
N ALA A 293 -1.79 4.37 5.73
CA ALA A 293 -2.50 3.15 5.36
C ALA A 293 -2.15 2.69 3.94
N GLY A 294 -1.88 3.63 3.02
CA GLY A 294 -1.50 3.34 1.63
C GLY A 294 -0.26 2.45 1.50
N SER A 295 0.66 2.49 2.46
CA SER A 295 1.86 1.65 2.48
C SER A 295 1.65 0.23 3.04
N SER A 296 0.45 -0.08 3.57
CA SER A 296 0.16 -1.41 4.13
C SER A 296 0.03 -2.45 3.03
N SER A 297 0.84 -3.52 3.11
CA SER A 297 0.86 -4.59 2.11
C SER A 297 -0.44 -5.39 2.06
N LEU A 298 -1.13 -5.56 3.21
CA LEU A 298 -2.41 -6.27 3.30
C LEU A 298 -3.16 -5.88 4.59
N ILE A 299 -4.36 -5.33 4.44
CA ILE A 299 -5.28 -5.01 5.53
C ILE A 299 -6.36 -6.09 5.57
N ARG A 300 -6.32 -6.97 6.57
CA ARG A 300 -7.26 -8.11 6.71
C ARG A 300 -8.46 -7.83 7.61
N ASN A 301 -8.40 -6.77 8.40
CA ASN A 301 -9.42 -6.40 9.37
C ASN A 301 -10.28 -5.20 8.94
N TYR A 302 -10.31 -4.91 7.63
CA TYR A 302 -11.24 -3.94 7.07
C TYR A 302 -12.48 -4.66 6.55
N LEU A 303 -13.65 -4.19 6.98
CA LEU A 303 -14.94 -4.83 6.69
C LEU A 303 -15.20 -4.90 5.18
N GLY A 304 -15.73 -6.03 4.71
CA GLY A 304 -16.10 -6.25 3.31
C GLY A 304 -15.00 -6.89 2.44
N PHE A 305 -13.77 -7.01 2.96
CA PHE A 305 -12.65 -7.62 2.24
C PHE A 305 -12.17 -8.90 2.93
N ALA A 306 -12.88 -10.00 2.72
CA ALA A 306 -12.62 -11.27 3.41
C ALA A 306 -11.20 -11.83 3.15
N ARG A 307 -10.61 -11.53 1.99
CA ARG A 307 -9.21 -11.88 1.63
C ARG A 307 -8.20 -10.82 2.06
N GLY A 308 -8.67 -9.71 2.62
CA GLY A 308 -7.89 -8.50 2.82
C GLY A 308 -7.84 -7.64 1.55
N ILE A 309 -7.27 -6.45 1.70
CA ILE A 309 -7.03 -5.49 0.62
C ILE A 309 -5.71 -4.77 0.88
N THR A 310 -4.94 -4.44 -0.15
CA THR A 310 -3.76 -3.60 0.05
C THR A 310 -4.18 -2.17 0.42
N GLY A 311 -3.35 -1.50 1.22
CA GLY A 311 -3.64 -0.11 1.60
C GLY A 311 -3.71 0.81 0.39
N ALA A 312 -2.83 0.62 -0.58
CA ALA A 312 -2.83 1.38 -1.83
C ALA A 312 -4.12 1.19 -2.64
N GLU A 313 -4.60 -0.04 -2.77
CA GLU A 313 -5.84 -0.33 -3.50
C GLU A 313 -7.07 0.25 -2.79
N LEU A 314 -7.15 0.13 -1.47
CA LEU A 314 -8.23 0.71 -0.67
C LEU A 314 -8.26 2.25 -0.83
N ALA A 315 -7.10 2.89 -0.74
CA ALA A 315 -6.96 4.33 -0.89
C ALA A 315 -7.31 4.80 -2.29
N MET A 316 -6.85 4.09 -3.33
CA MET A 316 -7.15 4.44 -4.71
C MET A 316 -8.64 4.32 -5.02
N ARG A 317 -9.33 3.29 -4.52
CA ARG A 317 -10.79 3.15 -4.65
C ARG A 317 -11.53 4.31 -3.98
N ALA A 318 -11.12 4.72 -2.79
CA ALA A 318 -11.72 5.85 -2.08
C ALA A 318 -11.43 7.19 -2.80
N TYR A 319 -10.24 7.39 -3.33
CA TYR A 319 -9.87 8.55 -4.15
C TYR A 319 -10.75 8.65 -5.41
N GLN A 320 -10.89 7.53 -6.16
CA GLN A 320 -11.74 7.47 -7.35
C GLN A 320 -13.20 7.78 -7.02
N GLN A 321 -13.68 7.32 -5.86
CA GLN A 321 -15.03 7.60 -5.40
C GLN A 321 -15.22 9.10 -5.09
N ALA A 322 -14.29 9.74 -4.39
CA ALA A 322 -14.32 11.18 -4.13
C ALA A 322 -14.24 12.00 -5.44
N TRP A 323 -13.40 11.56 -6.38
CA TRP A 323 -13.27 12.17 -7.70
C TRP A 323 -14.57 12.11 -8.50
N VAL A 324 -15.29 10.99 -8.48
CA VAL A 324 -16.62 10.85 -9.13
C VAL A 324 -17.64 11.84 -8.56
N PHE A 325 -17.53 12.19 -7.28
CA PHE A 325 -18.36 13.22 -6.64
C PHE A 325 -17.82 14.66 -6.87
N GLY A 326 -16.81 14.83 -7.73
CA GLY A 326 -16.30 16.13 -8.13
C GLY A 326 -15.39 16.82 -7.11
N VAL A 327 -14.85 16.09 -6.13
CA VAL A 327 -13.94 16.67 -5.12
C VAL A 327 -12.55 16.87 -5.72
N PRO A 328 -12.03 18.12 -5.80
CA PRO A 328 -10.66 18.41 -6.24
C PRO A 328 -9.64 18.05 -5.15
N PHE A 329 -8.46 17.58 -5.62
CA PHE A 329 -7.31 17.29 -4.80
C PHE A 329 -6.12 18.14 -5.23
N VAL A 330 -5.50 18.83 -4.27
CA VAL A 330 -4.20 19.50 -4.45
C VAL A 330 -3.12 18.58 -3.88
N MET A 331 -2.24 18.12 -4.74
CA MET A 331 -1.19 17.16 -4.41
C MET A 331 0.16 17.84 -4.21
N MET A 332 1.06 17.20 -3.47
CA MET A 332 2.42 17.67 -3.20
C MET A 332 2.47 19.04 -2.51
N ARG A 333 1.46 19.37 -1.70
CA ARG A 333 1.41 20.59 -0.90
C ARG A 333 1.17 20.27 0.58
N ASP A 334 2.02 20.81 1.44
CA ASP A 334 1.75 20.88 2.87
C ASP A 334 0.82 22.06 3.17
N VAL A 335 -0.03 21.90 4.18
CA VAL A 335 -0.64 23.04 4.86
C VAL A 335 0.32 23.47 5.96
N VAL A 336 0.70 24.74 5.96
CA VAL A 336 1.70 25.32 6.88
C VAL A 336 1.13 26.37 7.80
N GLY A 337 -0.13 26.80 7.58
CA GLY A 337 -0.81 27.79 8.41
C GLY A 337 -2.31 27.60 8.41
N LEU A 338 -2.92 27.90 9.56
CA LEU A 338 -4.37 27.93 9.78
C LEU A 338 -4.69 29.10 10.70
N GLU A 339 -5.44 30.07 10.22
CA GLU A 339 -5.77 31.29 10.93
C GLU A 339 -7.27 31.57 10.85
N PRO A 340 -7.96 31.90 11.95
CA PRO A 340 -9.36 32.36 11.90
C PRO A 340 -9.40 33.75 11.26
N THR A 341 -10.35 33.99 10.37
CA THR A 341 -10.56 35.28 9.71
C THR A 341 -12.05 35.49 9.36
N ASP A 342 -12.65 36.56 9.85
CA ASP A 342 -14.01 36.99 9.51
C ASP A 342 -15.09 35.87 9.52
N GLY A 343 -15.05 34.98 10.56
CA GLY A 343 -15.97 33.85 10.68
C GLY A 343 -15.67 32.68 9.77
N ARG A 344 -14.49 32.68 9.11
CA ARG A 344 -13.94 31.61 8.28
C ARG A 344 -12.53 31.27 8.72
N HIS A 345 -11.88 30.39 7.98
CA HIS A 345 -10.51 29.95 8.21
C HIS A 345 -9.66 30.23 6.96
N LEU A 346 -8.51 30.85 7.15
CA LEU A 346 -7.49 31.02 6.14
C LEU A 346 -6.49 29.87 6.24
N VAL A 347 -6.41 29.05 5.21
CA VAL A 347 -5.49 27.90 5.10
C VAL A 347 -4.35 28.31 4.16
N THR A 348 -3.11 28.24 4.66
CA THR A 348 -1.90 28.60 3.89
C THR A 348 -1.15 27.33 3.48
N LEU A 349 -0.87 27.20 2.18
CA LEU A 349 -0.11 26.09 1.61
C LEU A 349 1.39 26.39 1.59
N SER A 350 2.22 25.36 1.41
CA SER A 350 3.68 25.44 1.46
C SER A 350 4.32 26.29 0.36
N ASP A 351 3.59 26.56 -0.73
CA ASP A 351 4.02 27.48 -1.80
C ASP A 351 3.58 28.95 -1.57
N GLY A 352 2.92 29.23 -0.45
CA GLY A 352 2.37 30.54 -0.11
C GLY A 352 0.94 30.77 -0.62
N THR A 353 0.36 29.85 -1.37
CA THR A 353 -1.05 29.92 -1.79
C THR A 353 -1.97 29.90 -0.55
N ARG A 354 -3.03 30.72 -0.59
CA ARG A 354 -3.99 30.86 0.50
C ARG A 354 -5.39 30.57 0.00
N VAL A 355 -6.13 29.73 0.75
CA VAL A 355 -7.54 29.44 0.49
C VAL A 355 -8.37 29.73 1.74
N ARG A 356 -9.59 30.21 1.54
CA ARG A 356 -10.57 30.46 2.61
C ARG A 356 -11.54 29.29 2.70
N ALA A 357 -11.82 28.82 3.90
CA ALA A 357 -12.74 27.76 4.17
C ALA A 357 -13.77 28.17 5.23
N SER A 358 -15.03 27.80 5.05
CA SER A 358 -16.02 27.95 6.12
C SER A 358 -15.75 26.96 7.25
N THR A 359 -15.26 25.78 6.92
CA THR A 359 -14.87 24.72 7.88
C THR A 359 -13.61 24.02 7.43
N VAL A 360 -12.84 23.46 8.38
CA VAL A 360 -11.60 22.71 8.09
C VAL A 360 -11.63 21.37 8.80
N VAL A 361 -11.27 20.30 8.10
CA VAL A 361 -11.05 18.96 8.67
C VAL A 361 -9.57 18.63 8.66
N LEU A 362 -8.99 18.48 9.84
CA LEU A 362 -7.63 18.03 10.04
C LEU A 362 -7.58 16.50 9.98
N ALA A 363 -6.95 15.96 8.93
CA ALA A 363 -6.78 14.52 8.67
C ALA A 363 -5.30 14.17 8.42
N THR A 364 -4.36 14.98 8.96
CA THR A 364 -2.92 14.88 8.72
C THR A 364 -2.27 13.62 9.26
N GLY A 365 -3.00 12.88 10.13
CA GLY A 365 -2.56 11.62 10.68
C GLY A 365 -1.29 11.76 11.53
N VAL A 366 -0.39 10.78 11.37
CA VAL A 366 0.82 10.66 12.19
C VAL A 366 2.04 10.46 11.30
N SER A 367 3.22 10.82 11.80
CA SER A 367 4.52 10.50 11.20
C SER A 367 5.27 9.46 12.02
N TYR A 368 6.09 8.64 11.39
CA TYR A 368 6.88 7.66 12.11
C TYR A 368 7.90 8.31 13.06
N ARG A 369 8.07 7.68 14.23
CA ARG A 369 9.13 8.05 15.16
C ARG A 369 10.48 7.65 14.60
N ARG A 370 11.48 8.51 14.80
CA ARG A 370 12.85 8.23 14.40
C ARG A 370 13.59 7.47 15.51
N LEU A 371 14.57 6.63 15.12
CA LEU A 371 15.44 5.94 16.08
C LEU A 371 16.40 6.90 16.79
N ALA A 372 16.67 8.06 16.18
CA ALA A 372 17.61 9.08 16.67
C ALA A 372 19.06 8.53 16.84
N VAL A 373 19.49 7.65 15.96
CA VAL A 373 20.86 7.16 15.82
C VAL A 373 21.46 7.86 14.61
N GLU A 374 22.38 8.80 14.83
CA GLU A 374 22.89 9.71 13.78
C GLU A 374 23.50 8.95 12.58
N ALA A 375 24.26 7.89 12.83
CA ALA A 375 24.85 7.06 11.78
C ALA A 375 23.78 6.39 10.88
N LEU A 376 22.61 6.04 11.45
CA LEU A 376 21.51 5.43 10.70
C LEU A 376 20.66 6.48 9.99
N GLU A 377 20.52 7.69 10.55
CA GLU A 377 19.81 8.79 9.90
C GLU A 377 20.52 9.22 8.59
N ALA A 378 21.84 9.16 8.55
CA ALA A 378 22.62 9.42 7.34
C ALA A 378 22.43 8.36 6.23
N LEU A 379 21.87 7.20 6.57
CA LEU A 379 21.60 6.10 5.65
C LEU A 379 20.10 5.94 5.29
N VAL A 380 19.27 6.93 5.63
CA VAL A 380 17.85 6.93 5.22
C VAL A 380 17.75 6.96 3.70
N GLY A 381 16.99 6.01 3.13
CA GLY A 381 16.91 5.77 1.68
C GLY A 381 18.00 4.86 1.13
N THR A 382 19.06 4.62 1.87
CA THR A 382 20.20 3.79 1.45
C THR A 382 20.39 2.55 2.34
N GLY A 383 19.26 1.92 2.71
CA GLY A 383 19.20 0.74 3.57
C GLY A 383 18.47 0.98 4.89
N VAL A 384 18.20 2.22 5.28
CA VAL A 384 17.38 2.57 6.44
C VAL A 384 16.05 3.17 5.97
N TYR A 385 14.93 2.61 6.41
CA TYR A 385 13.60 2.97 5.95
C TYR A 385 12.63 3.15 7.12
N TYR A 386 11.85 4.24 7.09
CA TYR A 386 10.77 4.49 8.02
C TYR A 386 9.45 4.00 7.44
N GLY A 387 8.86 2.98 8.08
CA GLY A 387 7.67 2.29 7.59
C GLY A 387 7.98 1.06 6.73
N ALA A 388 6.92 0.42 6.23
CA ALA A 388 7.00 -0.74 5.35
C ALA A 388 6.90 -0.27 3.89
N SER A 389 8.02 0.02 3.26
CA SER A 389 8.04 0.37 1.83
C SER A 389 8.00 -0.89 0.98
N ILE A 390 6.95 -1.06 0.19
CA ILE A 390 6.80 -2.17 -0.76
C ILE A 390 7.90 -2.11 -1.83
N SER A 391 8.30 -0.90 -2.25
CA SER A 391 9.34 -0.67 -3.26
C SER A 391 10.70 -1.24 -2.88
N GLU A 392 11.02 -1.27 -1.56
CA GLU A 392 12.34 -1.69 -1.07
C GLU A 392 12.43 -3.21 -0.81
N ALA A 393 11.30 -3.89 -0.69
CA ALA A 393 11.28 -5.32 -0.37
C ALA A 393 11.97 -6.17 -1.44
N GLN A 394 11.87 -5.79 -2.70
CA GLN A 394 12.54 -6.50 -3.80
C GLN A 394 14.07 -6.34 -3.75
N GLY A 395 14.55 -5.16 -3.37
CA GLY A 395 15.98 -4.90 -3.14
C GLY A 395 16.59 -5.74 -2.00
N MET A 396 15.73 -6.34 -1.15
CA MET A 396 16.15 -7.23 -0.06
C MET A 396 16.27 -8.70 -0.46
N LYS A 397 16.10 -9.05 -1.74
CA LYS A 397 16.17 -10.43 -2.21
C LYS A 397 17.48 -11.11 -1.83
N GLY A 398 17.38 -12.20 -1.06
CA GLY A 398 18.52 -12.99 -0.59
C GLY A 398 19.40 -12.32 0.46
N LYS A 399 19.00 -11.16 1.00
CA LYS A 399 19.75 -10.38 2.00
C LYS A 399 19.11 -10.49 3.39
N ASP A 400 19.87 -10.18 4.43
CA ASP A 400 19.36 -10.09 5.80
C ASP A 400 18.76 -8.72 6.03
N THR A 401 17.58 -8.71 6.67
CA THR A 401 16.85 -7.49 6.99
C THR A 401 16.42 -7.47 8.44
N VAL A 402 16.34 -6.28 8.99
CA VAL A 402 15.91 -6.06 10.38
C VAL A 402 14.67 -5.18 10.40
N VAL A 403 13.66 -5.58 11.16
CA VAL A 403 12.44 -4.82 11.42
C VAL A 403 12.43 -4.42 12.89
N VAL A 404 12.36 -3.14 13.20
CA VAL A 404 12.28 -2.65 14.57
C VAL A 404 10.85 -2.26 14.91
N GLY A 405 10.26 -2.96 15.87
CA GLY A 405 8.89 -2.70 16.34
C GLY A 405 8.15 -3.96 16.76
N GLY A 406 7.20 -3.83 17.67
CA GLY A 406 6.40 -4.95 18.20
C GLY A 406 4.91 -4.91 17.84
N GLY A 407 4.45 -3.94 17.04
CA GLY A 407 3.05 -3.79 16.68
C GLY A 407 2.66 -4.45 15.35
N ASN A 408 1.37 -4.38 14.99
CA ASN A 408 0.82 -4.98 13.76
C ASN A 408 1.57 -4.56 12.49
N SER A 409 1.97 -3.28 12.39
CA SER A 409 2.71 -2.79 11.22
C SER A 409 4.08 -3.48 11.08
N ALA A 410 4.77 -3.73 12.19
CA ALA A 410 6.04 -4.46 12.18
C ALA A 410 5.85 -5.93 11.75
N GLY A 411 4.83 -6.59 12.28
CA GLY A 411 4.50 -7.97 11.89
C GLY A 411 4.15 -8.09 10.41
N GLN A 412 3.33 -7.20 9.88
CA GLN A 412 2.98 -7.16 8.45
C GLN A 412 4.19 -6.91 7.56
N ALA A 413 5.05 -5.95 7.95
CA ALA A 413 6.28 -5.66 7.23
C ALA A 413 7.24 -6.86 7.22
N ALA A 414 7.45 -7.50 8.36
CA ALA A 414 8.32 -8.66 8.46
C ALA A 414 7.85 -9.82 7.59
N LEU A 415 6.56 -10.15 7.61
CA LEU A 415 5.96 -11.19 6.78
C LEU A 415 6.03 -10.85 5.28
N TYR A 416 5.91 -9.59 4.92
CA TYR A 416 6.07 -9.15 3.53
C TYR A 416 7.52 -9.27 3.06
N LEU A 417 8.47 -8.78 3.86
CA LEU A 417 9.91 -8.87 3.60
C LEU A 417 10.40 -10.32 3.53
N ALA A 418 9.85 -11.21 4.36
CA ALA A 418 10.19 -12.63 4.38
C ALA A 418 9.95 -13.37 3.05
N ARG A 419 9.16 -12.78 2.14
CA ARG A 419 8.94 -13.32 0.79
C ARG A 419 10.17 -13.17 -0.10
N TYR A 420 11.07 -12.25 0.22
CA TYR A 420 12.23 -11.86 -0.59
C TYR A 420 13.54 -12.06 0.16
N ALA A 421 13.60 -11.63 1.40
CA ALA A 421 14.79 -11.65 2.23
C ALA A 421 15.26 -13.09 2.55
N ARG A 422 16.56 -13.26 2.78
CA ARG A 422 17.15 -14.49 3.29
C ARG A 422 16.65 -14.76 4.71
N GLU A 423 16.75 -13.74 5.56
CA GLU A 423 16.27 -13.74 6.94
C GLU A 423 15.70 -12.37 7.30
N VAL A 424 14.65 -12.35 8.10
CA VAL A 424 14.07 -11.14 8.68
C VAL A 424 14.13 -11.25 10.19
N THR A 425 14.88 -10.37 10.83
CA THR A 425 14.95 -10.27 12.30
C THR A 425 14.00 -9.18 12.78
N ILE A 426 13.00 -9.54 13.61
CA ILE A 426 12.16 -8.56 14.31
C ILE A 426 12.80 -8.22 15.65
N VAL A 427 13.14 -6.95 15.87
CA VAL A 427 13.72 -6.44 17.12
C VAL A 427 12.63 -5.77 17.95
N VAL A 428 12.36 -6.29 19.13
CA VAL A 428 11.28 -5.87 20.03
C VAL A 428 11.85 -5.49 21.39
N ARG A 429 11.55 -4.28 21.86
CA ARG A 429 11.98 -3.81 23.20
C ARG A 429 11.29 -4.55 24.36
N GLY A 430 10.10 -5.05 24.11
CA GLY A 430 9.31 -5.82 25.08
C GLY A 430 9.68 -7.29 25.10
N GLU A 431 9.16 -8.00 26.10
CA GLU A 431 9.37 -9.44 26.29
C GLU A 431 8.38 -10.30 25.47
N SER A 432 7.40 -9.69 24.79
CA SER A 432 6.36 -10.40 24.04
C SER A 432 5.78 -9.52 22.94
N LEU A 433 5.37 -10.14 21.83
CA LEU A 433 4.57 -9.52 20.78
C LEU A 433 3.09 -9.38 21.18
N ALA A 434 2.59 -10.22 22.07
CA ALA A 434 1.16 -10.30 22.42
C ALA A 434 0.60 -9.01 23.02
N ALA A 435 1.47 -8.16 23.61
CA ALA A 435 1.07 -6.88 24.20
C ALA A 435 0.59 -5.85 23.16
N SER A 436 1.03 -5.94 21.89
CA SER A 436 0.80 -4.89 20.87
C SER A 436 0.52 -5.42 19.46
N MET A 437 0.57 -6.75 19.26
CA MET A 437 0.36 -7.38 17.96
C MET A 437 -0.86 -8.33 18.00
N SER A 438 -1.62 -8.33 16.92
CA SER A 438 -2.77 -9.24 16.77
C SER A 438 -2.34 -10.69 16.70
N SER A 439 -3.09 -11.58 17.37
CA SER A 439 -2.76 -13.00 17.48
C SER A 439 -2.62 -13.73 16.14
N TYR A 440 -3.31 -13.30 15.10
CA TYR A 440 -3.17 -13.89 13.76
C TYR A 440 -1.78 -13.60 13.16
N LEU A 441 -1.25 -12.38 13.34
CA LEU A 441 0.09 -12.01 12.86
C LEU A 441 1.18 -12.79 13.62
N ILE A 442 1.01 -12.94 14.93
CA ILE A 442 1.96 -13.73 15.73
C ILE A 442 2.04 -15.17 15.20
N ARG A 443 0.90 -15.81 14.93
CA ARG A 443 0.87 -17.16 14.35
C ARG A 443 1.52 -17.23 12.95
N GLU A 444 1.33 -16.21 12.12
CA GLU A 444 1.98 -16.15 10.80
C GLU A 444 3.50 -15.97 10.92
N ILE A 445 3.96 -15.18 11.89
CA ILE A 445 5.39 -14.98 12.18
C ILE A 445 6.00 -16.28 12.68
N ASP A 446 5.36 -16.96 13.64
CA ASP A 446 5.83 -18.23 14.19
C ASP A 446 5.91 -19.34 13.12
N ALA A 447 5.05 -19.28 12.11
CA ALA A 447 5.03 -20.22 10.98
C ALA A 447 6.03 -19.87 9.86
N ALA A 448 6.62 -18.69 9.86
CA ALA A 448 7.55 -18.23 8.83
C ALA A 448 8.99 -18.70 9.16
N PRO A 449 9.59 -19.62 8.38
CA PRO A 449 10.86 -20.26 8.75
C PRO A 449 12.08 -19.32 8.69
N ASN A 450 11.96 -18.19 8.01
CA ASN A 450 13.01 -17.18 7.86
C ASN A 450 12.70 -15.88 8.62
N VAL A 451 11.78 -15.92 9.60
CA VAL A 451 11.53 -14.80 10.50
C VAL A 451 11.98 -15.15 11.90
N VAL A 452 12.86 -14.34 12.46
CA VAL A 452 13.39 -14.51 13.83
C VAL A 452 12.93 -13.32 14.67
N VAL A 453 12.44 -13.57 15.90
CA VAL A 453 12.07 -12.51 16.83
C VAL A 453 13.10 -12.41 17.95
N ARG A 454 13.68 -11.22 18.12
CA ARG A 454 14.56 -10.88 19.23
C ARG A 454 13.81 -9.99 20.21
N TYR A 455 13.46 -10.56 21.34
CA TYR A 455 12.81 -9.86 22.45
C TYR A 455 13.82 -9.13 23.33
N SER A 456 13.35 -8.17 24.13
CA SER A 456 14.17 -7.36 25.02
C SER A 456 15.40 -6.76 24.34
N ALA A 457 15.30 -6.45 23.05
CA ALA A 457 16.39 -6.01 22.21
C ALA A 457 16.14 -4.63 21.61
N GLU A 458 17.22 -3.91 21.33
CA GLU A 458 17.17 -2.61 20.65
C GLU A 458 18.36 -2.41 19.71
N VAL A 459 18.18 -1.53 18.72
CA VAL A 459 19.22 -1.10 17.80
C VAL A 459 19.94 0.09 18.44
N LEU A 460 21.24 -0.02 18.62
CA LEU A 460 22.08 1.05 19.20
C LEU A 460 22.89 1.80 18.17
N ASP A 461 23.33 1.12 17.10
CA ASP A 461 24.23 1.69 16.10
C ASP A 461 24.09 0.92 14.78
N GLY A 462 24.68 1.43 13.71
CA GLY A 462 24.74 0.79 12.42
C GLY A 462 25.56 1.60 11.42
N GLY A 463 25.92 0.99 10.31
CA GLY A 463 26.72 1.67 9.31
C GLY A 463 27.04 0.82 8.11
N GLY A 464 27.85 1.39 7.22
CA GLY A 464 28.33 0.79 5.98
C GLY A 464 28.96 1.84 5.07
N SER A 465 29.41 1.43 3.90
CA SER A 465 30.05 2.31 2.93
C SER A 465 29.01 2.82 1.91
N GLY A 466 28.37 3.96 2.25
CA GLY A 466 27.30 4.56 1.43
C GLY A 466 25.96 3.83 1.47
N GLN A 467 25.86 2.75 2.22
CA GLN A 467 24.67 1.92 2.39
C GLN A 467 24.73 1.19 3.72
N LEU A 468 23.58 0.72 4.20
CA LEU A 468 23.54 -0.12 5.40
C LEU A 468 24.17 -1.50 5.11
N GLU A 469 25.13 -1.91 5.94
CA GLU A 469 25.80 -3.20 5.87
C GLU A 469 25.72 -3.98 7.17
N TRP A 470 25.59 -3.28 8.30
CA TRP A 470 25.57 -3.88 9.64
C TRP A 470 24.81 -3.02 10.65
N LEU A 471 24.33 -3.69 11.69
CA LEU A 471 23.71 -3.07 12.87
C LEU A 471 24.37 -3.59 14.15
N VAL A 472 24.30 -2.80 15.21
CA VAL A 472 24.60 -3.24 16.57
C VAL A 472 23.27 -3.38 17.32
N LEU A 473 22.95 -4.62 17.68
CA LEU A 473 21.82 -4.95 18.54
C LEU A 473 22.31 -5.08 19.98
N ALA A 474 21.52 -4.59 20.94
CA ALA A 474 21.79 -4.78 22.35
C ALA A 474 20.63 -5.51 23.02
N ASP A 475 20.98 -6.48 23.88
CA ASP A 475 20.04 -7.05 24.84
C ASP A 475 19.85 -6.07 26.00
N ARG A 476 18.62 -5.65 26.23
CA ARG A 476 18.29 -4.64 27.25
C ARG A 476 18.38 -5.17 28.70
N ALA A 477 18.30 -6.48 28.88
CA ALA A 477 18.39 -7.09 30.20
C ALA A 477 19.85 -7.30 30.64
N THR A 478 20.70 -7.73 29.69
CA THR A 478 22.13 -8.05 29.99
C THR A 478 23.08 -6.92 29.62
N GLY A 479 22.67 -6.02 28.71
CA GLY A 479 23.56 -4.99 28.13
C GLY A 479 24.53 -5.56 27.08
N GLU A 480 24.45 -6.84 26.76
CA GLU A 480 25.29 -7.48 25.75
C GLU A 480 25.01 -6.88 24.37
N ARG A 481 26.09 -6.66 23.60
CA ARG A 481 26.01 -6.06 22.26
C ARG A 481 26.50 -7.04 21.21
N GLU A 482 25.74 -7.17 20.14
CA GLU A 482 26.07 -8.03 19.01
C GLU A 482 26.05 -7.21 17.71
N ARG A 483 27.08 -7.36 16.87
CA ARG A 483 27.09 -6.82 15.52
C ARG A 483 26.54 -7.86 14.56
N VAL A 484 25.47 -7.50 13.85
CA VAL A 484 24.77 -8.36 12.89
C VAL A 484 24.84 -7.77 11.48
N PRO A 485 24.95 -8.60 10.43
CA PRO A 485 24.82 -8.13 9.05
C PRO A 485 23.38 -7.67 8.81
N ALA A 486 23.20 -6.56 8.11
CA ALA A 486 21.89 -6.06 7.73
C ALA A 486 22.01 -5.20 6.47
N ALA A 487 21.32 -5.57 5.41
CA ALA A 487 21.22 -4.78 4.20
C ALA A 487 20.01 -3.85 4.18
N GLY A 488 19.06 -4.07 5.10
CA GLY A 488 17.87 -3.23 5.28
C GLY A 488 17.44 -3.16 6.74
N LEU A 489 17.11 -1.95 7.19
CA LEU A 489 16.53 -1.65 8.49
C LEU A 489 15.18 -0.95 8.29
N PHE A 490 14.10 -1.59 8.73
CA PHE A 490 12.74 -1.07 8.63
C PHE A 490 12.22 -0.65 10.01
N ILE A 491 12.00 0.65 10.21
CA ILE A 491 11.71 1.24 11.52
C ILE A 491 10.21 1.47 11.67
N LEU A 492 9.57 0.69 12.57
CA LEU A 492 8.13 0.70 12.85
C LEU A 492 7.84 0.82 14.35
N ILE A 493 8.50 1.80 15.00
CA ILE A 493 8.46 2.03 16.46
C ILE A 493 7.35 2.98 16.92
N GLY A 494 6.31 3.12 16.13
CA GLY A 494 5.20 4.02 16.40
C GLY A 494 5.36 5.37 15.71
N ALA A 495 4.47 6.32 16.07
CA ALA A 495 4.32 7.54 15.33
C ALA A 495 4.02 8.73 16.25
N ARG A 496 4.21 9.95 15.73
CA ARG A 496 3.81 11.22 16.34
C ARG A 496 2.74 11.88 15.47
N PRO A 497 1.77 12.57 16.05
CA PRO A 497 0.80 13.34 15.28
C PRO A 497 1.50 14.48 14.53
N ARG A 498 1.02 14.77 13.31
CA ARG A 498 1.52 15.87 12.49
C ARG A 498 0.76 17.15 12.80
N THR A 499 1.09 17.76 13.91
CA THR A 499 0.37 18.91 14.49
C THR A 499 1.25 20.10 14.83
N ASP A 500 2.55 20.04 14.53
CA ASP A 500 3.52 21.10 14.89
C ASP A 500 3.25 22.43 14.16
N TRP A 501 2.57 22.39 13.00
CA TRP A 501 2.19 23.55 12.20
C TRP A 501 0.88 24.21 12.67
N LEU A 502 0.10 23.53 13.52
CA LEU A 502 -1.17 24.04 14.02
C LEU A 502 -0.93 25.21 15.01
N PRO A 503 -1.78 26.24 14.97
CA PRO A 503 -1.72 27.34 15.90
C PRO A 503 -1.97 26.88 17.34
N ALA A 504 -1.59 27.69 18.31
CA ALA A 504 -1.67 27.36 19.74
C ALA A 504 -3.13 27.18 20.21
N GLU A 505 -4.06 27.84 19.56
CA GLU A 505 -5.49 27.81 19.83
C GLU A 505 -6.11 26.41 19.59
N VAL A 506 -5.46 25.56 18.79
CA VAL A 506 -5.86 24.15 18.66
C VAL A 506 -5.22 23.36 19.81
N ALA A 507 -6.02 23.05 20.82
CA ALA A 507 -5.59 22.33 22.02
C ALA A 507 -5.09 20.91 21.69
N ARG A 508 -3.97 20.54 22.32
CA ARG A 508 -3.27 19.25 22.12
C ARG A 508 -2.88 18.65 23.46
N ASP A 509 -2.84 17.34 23.52
CA ASP A 509 -2.28 16.66 24.68
C ASP A 509 -0.74 16.77 24.75
N GLN A 510 -0.16 16.25 25.81
CA GLN A 510 1.30 16.29 26.04
C GLN A 510 2.13 15.56 24.97
N TRP A 511 1.51 14.76 24.10
CA TRP A 511 2.16 14.06 22.97
C TRP A 511 1.86 14.70 21.61
N GLY A 512 1.08 15.81 21.60
CA GLY A 512 0.73 16.57 20.42
C GLY A 512 -0.56 16.10 19.71
N TYR A 513 -1.33 15.15 20.27
CA TYR A 513 -2.61 14.74 19.69
C TYR A 513 -3.69 15.79 19.93
N VAL A 514 -4.51 16.06 18.90
CA VAL A 514 -5.54 17.10 18.93
C VAL A 514 -6.71 16.67 19.81
N MET A 515 -7.10 17.56 20.74
CA MET A 515 -8.28 17.40 21.59
C MET A 515 -9.55 17.70 20.80
N THR A 516 -10.61 16.91 20.98
CA THR A 516 -11.90 17.10 20.28
C THR A 516 -13.09 16.86 21.19
N GLY A 517 -14.20 17.51 20.90
CA GLY A 517 -15.46 17.33 21.63
C GLY A 517 -15.29 17.59 23.12
N ALA A 518 -15.78 16.67 23.94
CA ALA A 518 -15.72 16.80 25.40
C ALA A 518 -14.28 16.87 25.98
N ASP A 519 -13.29 16.32 25.26
CA ASP A 519 -11.89 16.36 25.71
C ASP A 519 -11.27 17.78 25.60
N VAL A 520 -11.89 18.72 24.85
CA VAL A 520 -11.47 20.14 24.76
C VAL A 520 -11.61 20.85 26.12
N GLY A 521 -12.65 20.53 26.88
CA GLY A 521 -12.84 21.06 28.24
C GLY A 521 -12.90 22.59 28.29
N GLU A 522 -12.06 23.17 29.15
CA GLU A 522 -12.00 24.63 29.41
C GLU A 522 -11.39 25.42 28.24
N ASP A 523 -10.70 24.76 27.30
CA ASP A 523 -10.12 25.41 26.11
C ASP A 523 -11.17 25.76 25.06
N TRP A 524 -12.47 25.42 25.28
CA TRP A 524 -13.55 25.79 24.38
C TRP A 524 -13.93 27.27 24.51
N PRO A 525 -13.83 28.08 23.42
CA PRO A 525 -13.98 29.54 23.54
C PRO A 525 -15.43 30.04 23.52
N LEU A 526 -16.41 29.22 23.08
CA LEU A 526 -17.81 29.66 22.92
C LEU A 526 -18.67 29.25 24.11
N GLY A 527 -19.28 30.24 24.80
CA GLY A 527 -20.18 29.97 25.90
C GLY A 527 -21.61 29.55 25.51
N GLU A 528 -21.97 29.75 24.24
CA GLU A 528 -23.35 29.54 23.76
C GLU A 528 -23.65 28.10 23.37
N ARG A 529 -22.65 27.30 23.05
CA ARG A 529 -22.74 25.89 22.73
C ARG A 529 -21.51 25.10 23.16
N THR A 530 -21.64 23.80 23.28
CA THR A 530 -20.50 22.88 23.46
C THR A 530 -19.85 22.54 22.12
N PRO A 531 -18.57 22.12 22.11
CA PRO A 531 -17.95 21.62 20.88
C PRO A 531 -18.66 20.36 20.38
N LEU A 532 -18.77 20.23 19.06
CA LEU A 532 -19.26 19.01 18.43
C LEU A 532 -18.26 17.85 18.64
N PRO A 533 -18.68 16.57 18.57
CA PRO A 533 -17.82 15.43 18.95
C PRO A 533 -16.44 15.37 18.30
N LEU A 534 -16.31 15.83 17.06
CA LEU A 534 -15.04 15.86 16.33
C LEU A 534 -14.46 17.28 16.17
N GLU A 535 -15.12 18.30 16.73
CA GLU A 535 -14.67 19.69 16.69
C GLU A 535 -13.54 19.91 17.70
N THR A 536 -12.52 20.66 17.27
CA THR A 536 -11.38 21.04 18.10
C THR A 536 -11.73 22.24 18.99
N SER A 537 -10.75 22.75 19.77
CA SER A 537 -10.88 24.02 20.51
C SER A 537 -10.99 25.25 19.61
N MET A 538 -10.74 25.14 18.31
CA MET A 538 -10.97 26.19 17.31
C MET A 538 -12.34 25.93 16.65
N PRO A 539 -13.37 26.76 16.88
CA PRO A 539 -14.70 26.55 16.29
C PRO A 539 -14.66 26.46 14.78
N GLY A 540 -15.36 25.46 14.20
CA GLY A 540 -15.38 25.20 12.75
C GLY A 540 -14.18 24.40 12.24
N VAL A 541 -13.23 24.05 13.11
CA VAL A 541 -12.10 23.18 12.80
C VAL A 541 -12.30 21.83 13.47
N PHE A 542 -12.28 20.78 12.69
CA PHE A 542 -12.49 19.40 13.13
C PHE A 542 -11.21 18.57 13.00
N ALA A 543 -11.11 17.49 13.74
CA ALA A 543 -10.02 16.54 13.61
C ALA A 543 -10.54 15.11 13.51
N VAL A 544 -9.95 14.30 12.60
CA VAL A 544 -10.35 12.91 12.34
C VAL A 544 -9.14 11.98 12.25
N GLY A 545 -9.35 10.72 12.59
CA GLY A 545 -8.33 9.66 12.46
C GLY A 545 -7.21 9.75 13.49
N ASP A 546 -6.03 9.34 13.07
CA ASP A 546 -4.92 9.02 13.98
C ASP A 546 -4.31 10.24 14.70
N LEU A 547 -4.51 11.46 14.19
CA LEU A 547 -4.02 12.66 14.88
C LEU A 547 -4.84 13.02 16.11
N ARG A 548 -6.04 12.46 16.28
CA ARG A 548 -6.95 12.77 17.38
C ARG A 548 -6.51 12.12 18.69
N HIS A 549 -6.66 12.83 19.79
CA HIS A 549 -6.52 12.28 21.15
C HIS A 549 -7.45 11.09 21.33
N ARG A 550 -6.97 10.00 21.96
CA ARG A 550 -7.70 8.74 22.20
C ARG A 550 -8.28 8.07 20.95
N SER A 551 -7.86 8.45 19.75
CA SER A 551 -8.30 7.72 18.54
C SER A 551 -7.78 6.28 18.54
N MET A 552 -8.62 5.36 18.06
CA MET A 552 -8.17 3.99 17.77
C MET A 552 -7.37 4.02 16.47
N LYS A 553 -6.07 3.71 16.52
CA LYS A 553 -5.16 3.72 15.36
C LYS A 553 -5.49 2.59 14.39
N ARG A 554 -6.64 2.68 13.72
CA ARG A 554 -7.16 1.69 12.75
C ARG A 554 -7.80 2.39 11.57
N VAL A 555 -7.62 1.82 10.38
CA VAL A 555 -8.19 2.34 9.14
C VAL A 555 -9.71 2.51 9.25
N ALA A 556 -10.44 1.49 9.74
CA ALA A 556 -11.90 1.55 9.88
C ALA A 556 -12.37 2.65 10.85
N SER A 557 -11.62 2.90 11.94
CA SER A 557 -11.93 3.98 12.89
C SER A 557 -11.73 5.35 12.24
N ALA A 558 -10.64 5.54 11.51
CA ALA A 558 -10.38 6.78 10.78
C ALA A 558 -11.45 7.05 9.72
N VAL A 559 -11.89 6.01 8.99
CA VAL A 559 -12.99 6.10 8.02
C VAL A 559 -14.30 6.48 8.71
N GLY A 560 -14.60 5.89 9.87
CA GLY A 560 -15.78 6.23 10.68
C GLY A 560 -15.75 7.68 11.14
N ASP A 561 -14.61 8.19 11.64
CA ASP A 561 -14.45 9.59 12.00
C ASP A 561 -14.69 10.49 10.77
N GLY A 562 -14.08 10.17 9.61
CA GLY A 562 -14.24 10.94 8.37
C GLY A 562 -15.67 10.98 7.83
N ALA A 563 -16.41 9.89 7.96
CA ALA A 563 -17.83 9.87 7.59
C ALA A 563 -18.68 10.74 8.56
N ASN A 564 -18.45 10.59 9.87
CA ASN A 564 -19.24 11.28 10.89
C ASN A 564 -18.98 12.79 10.95
N VAL A 565 -17.78 13.27 10.57
CA VAL A 565 -17.45 14.69 10.63
C VAL A 565 -18.28 15.52 9.67
N VAL A 566 -18.69 14.96 8.52
CA VAL A 566 -19.43 15.69 7.49
C VAL A 566 -20.82 16.12 8.01
N ALA A 567 -21.50 15.25 8.76
CA ALA A 567 -22.77 15.62 9.40
C ALA A 567 -22.60 16.81 10.36
N GLN A 568 -21.49 16.86 11.12
CA GLN A 568 -21.19 17.97 12.03
C GLN A 568 -20.81 19.26 11.27
N VAL A 569 -20.15 19.15 10.12
CA VAL A 569 -19.90 20.28 9.21
C VAL A 569 -21.23 20.86 8.71
N HIS A 570 -22.16 20.01 8.28
CA HIS A 570 -23.49 20.48 7.87
C HIS A 570 -24.25 21.18 8.99
N GLU A 571 -24.22 20.65 10.21
CA GLU A 571 -24.84 21.27 11.39
C GLU A 571 -24.32 22.71 11.60
N LEU A 572 -23.02 22.89 11.50
CA LEU A 572 -22.38 24.21 11.64
C LEU A 572 -22.76 25.17 10.50
N LEU A 573 -22.69 24.69 9.25
CA LEU A 573 -22.99 25.52 8.07
C LEU A 573 -24.47 25.94 8.01
N GLN A 574 -25.39 25.12 8.54
CA GLN A 574 -26.81 25.47 8.64
C GLN A 574 -27.12 26.46 9.78
N ALA A 575 -26.34 26.41 10.87
CA ALA A 575 -26.47 27.33 11.99
C ALA A 575 -25.89 28.74 11.69
N ALA A 576 -24.99 28.86 10.71
CA ALA A 576 -24.44 30.13 10.28
C ALA A 576 -25.50 30.94 9.52
N PRO A 577 -25.76 32.25 9.86
CA PRO A 577 -26.70 33.07 9.13
C PRO A 577 -26.33 33.15 7.65
N ALA A 578 -27.30 32.92 6.76
CA ALA A 578 -27.15 32.81 5.33
C ALA A 578 -26.44 34.04 4.70
N GLN A 579 -25.14 33.96 4.52
CA GLN A 579 -24.37 34.81 3.62
C GLN A 579 -24.09 34.03 2.30
N ARG A 580 -25.10 33.41 1.72
CA ARG A 580 -24.97 32.82 0.38
C ARG A 580 -25.19 33.92 -0.65
N SER A 581 -24.12 34.48 -1.21
CA SER A 581 -24.19 35.06 -2.54
C SER A 581 -24.48 33.92 -3.52
N SER A 582 -25.57 33.99 -4.25
CA SER A 582 -25.96 33.07 -5.32
C SER A 582 -24.79 32.88 -6.32
N ARG A 583 -24.21 31.71 -6.34
CA ARG A 583 -23.36 31.24 -7.45
C ARG A 583 -24.18 30.41 -8.41
#